data_794862f7afe7b7d972109af7594e3dd5
#
_entry.id   794862f7afe7b7d972109af7594e3dd5
#
_cell.length_a   1.000
_cell.length_b   1.000
_cell.length_c   1.000
_cell.angle_alpha   90.00
_cell.angle_beta   90.00
_cell.angle_gamma   90.00
#
_symmetry.space_group_name_H-M   'P 1'
#
loop_
_entity.id
_entity.type
_entity.pdbx_description
1 polymer ?
#
loop_
_entity_poly.entity_id
_entity_poly.type
_entity_poly.pdbx_seq_one_letter_code
_entity_poly.pdbx_strand_id
1 'polypeptide(L)'
;NIIHDVNKIGGFYYLGEDLKALSQQEVINQVVNRVKEDSVNIVLLDFRLHKKDHDSQNIEYITSVQILKKIKEFNPGIQVIIFSATNKVWNLLALQEYGADGFIIKEGPENSKDPSFTIQTIENFINAMSLCISNRYKKSLCQIVSDLNSNLEKGAKAHRIDKDYQKSVKLFYQMAYSSLPQSIDNPCFDHSFMNFFR
;
A
#
# COMPACT_ATOMS: atom_id res chain seq x y z
N ASN A 1 -26.18 3.05 -11.78
CA ASN A 1 -25.56 1.75 -12.06
C ASN A 1 -24.04 1.83 -12.27
N ILE A 2 -23.37 2.61 -11.42
CA ILE A 2 -21.91 2.75 -11.42
C ILE A 2 -21.21 1.40 -11.09
N ILE A 3 -21.89 0.52 -10.33
CA ILE A 3 -21.34 -0.78 -9.91
C ILE A 3 -21.21 -1.78 -11.07
N HIS A 4 -22.02 -1.71 -12.11
CA HIS A 4 -21.95 -2.64 -13.24
C HIS A 4 -20.76 -2.38 -14.19
N ASP A 5 -20.27 -1.14 -14.24
CA ASP A 5 -19.09 -0.81 -15.05
C ASP A 5 -17.77 -1.10 -14.34
N VAL A 6 -17.76 -1.15 -13.01
CA VAL A 6 -16.59 -1.52 -12.19
C VAL A 6 -16.16 -2.97 -12.45
N ASN A 7 -17.09 -3.87 -12.75
CA ASN A 7 -16.79 -5.26 -13.11
C ASN A 7 -15.99 -5.42 -14.42
N LYS A 8 -15.93 -4.39 -15.26
CA LYS A 8 -15.09 -4.36 -16.47
C LYS A 8 -13.67 -3.84 -16.19
N ILE A 9 -13.46 -3.15 -15.06
CA ILE A 9 -12.19 -2.50 -14.71
C ILE A 9 -11.42 -3.28 -13.64
N GLY A 10 -12.11 -4.12 -12.87
CA GLY A 10 -11.54 -4.91 -11.77
C GLY A 10 -12.59 -5.23 -10.70
N GLY A 11 -12.27 -6.14 -9.78
CA GLY A 11 -13.11 -6.46 -8.64
C GLY A 11 -12.93 -5.42 -7.52
N PHE A 12 -14.00 -5.09 -6.82
CA PHE A 12 -13.97 -4.31 -5.58
C PHE A 12 -14.49 -5.17 -4.43
N TYR A 13 -13.72 -5.24 -3.35
CA TYR A 13 -14.07 -5.99 -2.14
C TYR A 13 -14.22 -5.05 -0.96
N TYR A 14 -15.29 -5.20 -0.20
CA TYR A 14 -15.55 -4.45 1.02
C TYR A 14 -15.58 -5.40 2.21
N LEU A 15 -14.74 -5.13 3.22
CA LEU A 15 -14.56 -5.98 4.39
C LEU A 15 -15.16 -5.40 5.70
N GLY A 16 -15.84 -4.24 5.64
CA GLY A 16 -16.23 -3.49 6.83
C GLY A 16 -17.16 -4.22 7.80
N GLU A 17 -18.15 -4.96 7.29
CA GLU A 17 -19.11 -5.68 8.14
C GLU A 17 -18.47 -6.92 8.78
N ASP A 18 -17.65 -7.65 8.05
CA ASP A 18 -17.01 -8.89 8.47
C ASP A 18 -15.98 -8.67 9.60
N LEU A 19 -15.50 -7.42 9.76
CA LEU A 19 -14.46 -7.09 10.73
C LEU A 19 -14.99 -6.69 12.11
N LYS A 20 -16.28 -6.37 12.24
CA LYS A 20 -16.85 -5.74 13.46
C LYS A 20 -16.74 -6.58 14.73
N ALA A 21 -16.82 -7.90 14.62
CA ALA A 21 -16.80 -8.83 15.75
C ALA A 21 -15.41 -9.38 16.08
N LEU A 22 -14.40 -9.05 15.28
CA LEU A 22 -13.07 -9.64 15.38
C LEU A 22 -12.18 -8.87 16.36
N SER A 23 -11.22 -9.57 16.94
CA SER A 23 -10.12 -8.95 17.67
C SER A 23 -9.19 -8.20 16.69
N GLN A 24 -8.41 -7.27 17.22
CA GLN A 24 -7.45 -6.50 16.41
C GLN A 24 -6.53 -7.39 15.57
N GLN A 25 -6.00 -8.48 16.16
CA GLN A 25 -5.10 -9.39 15.46
C GLN A 25 -5.81 -10.18 14.35
N GLU A 26 -7.06 -10.57 14.59
CA GLU A 26 -7.88 -11.24 13.57
C GLU A 26 -8.20 -10.32 12.40
N VAL A 27 -8.53 -9.04 12.68
CA VAL A 27 -8.72 -8.01 11.64
C VAL A 27 -7.47 -7.89 10.77
N ILE A 28 -6.29 -7.75 11.38
CA ILE A 28 -5.02 -7.65 10.66
C ILE A 28 -4.80 -8.87 9.77
N ASN A 29 -4.97 -10.07 10.33
CA ASN A 29 -4.75 -11.32 9.60
C ASN A 29 -5.74 -11.48 8.44
N GLN A 30 -7.01 -11.21 8.67
CA GLN A 30 -8.04 -11.33 7.63
C GLN A 30 -7.79 -10.38 6.47
N VAL A 31 -7.51 -9.10 6.74
CA VAL A 31 -7.24 -8.13 5.68
C VAL A 31 -5.99 -8.50 4.90
N VAL A 32 -4.89 -8.84 5.58
CA VAL A 32 -3.62 -9.20 4.91
C VAL A 32 -3.78 -10.47 4.09
N ASN A 33 -4.46 -11.48 4.59
CA ASN A 33 -4.72 -12.71 3.83
C ASN A 33 -5.55 -12.42 2.58
N ARG A 34 -6.60 -11.61 2.71
CA ARG A 34 -7.44 -11.23 1.57
C ARG A 34 -6.65 -10.50 0.49
N VAL A 35 -5.77 -9.56 0.89
CA VAL A 35 -4.89 -8.85 -0.04
C VAL A 35 -3.96 -9.80 -0.80
N LYS A 36 -3.48 -10.86 -0.14
CA LYS A 36 -2.61 -11.87 -0.76
C LYS A 36 -3.37 -12.79 -1.72
N GLU A 37 -4.54 -13.28 -1.30
CA GLU A 37 -5.35 -14.26 -2.05
C GLU A 37 -5.99 -13.66 -3.30
N ASP A 38 -6.57 -12.47 -3.20
CA ASP A 38 -7.34 -11.86 -4.28
C ASP A 38 -6.50 -11.01 -5.25
N SER A 39 -5.19 -11.09 -5.16
CA SER A 39 -4.30 -10.32 -6.04
C SER A 39 -4.56 -8.81 -6.06
N VAL A 40 -4.96 -8.24 -4.92
CA VAL A 40 -5.32 -6.83 -4.78
C VAL A 40 -4.17 -5.92 -5.22
N ASN A 41 -4.48 -4.87 -5.99
CA ASN A 41 -3.51 -3.88 -6.45
C ASN A 41 -3.54 -2.59 -5.64
N ILE A 42 -4.74 -2.21 -5.16
CA ILE A 42 -4.96 -0.97 -4.40
C ILE A 42 -5.80 -1.31 -3.17
N VAL A 43 -5.39 -0.82 -2.02
CA VAL A 43 -6.08 -0.97 -0.75
C VAL A 43 -6.53 0.41 -0.27
N LEU A 44 -7.82 0.55 0.01
CA LEU A 44 -8.39 1.72 0.68
C LEU A 44 -8.56 1.35 2.16
N LEU A 45 -7.85 2.02 3.04
CA LEU A 45 -7.73 1.62 4.44
C LEU A 45 -8.16 2.76 5.36
N ASP A 46 -9.18 2.52 6.18
CA ASP A 46 -9.53 3.49 7.24
C ASP A 46 -8.42 3.54 8.29
N PHE A 47 -8.02 4.72 8.71
CA PHE A 47 -6.96 4.89 9.70
C PHE A 47 -7.30 4.21 11.04
N ARG A 48 -8.56 4.26 11.46
CA ARG A 48 -9.03 3.65 12.71
C ARG A 48 -10.05 2.56 12.43
N LEU A 49 -9.58 1.35 12.24
CA LEU A 49 -10.42 0.19 11.90
C LEU A 49 -11.01 -0.51 13.12
N HIS A 50 -10.31 -0.49 14.25
CA HIS A 50 -10.70 -1.23 15.44
C HIS A 50 -10.98 -0.28 16.61
N LYS A 51 -11.85 -0.68 17.53
CA LYS A 51 -12.23 0.16 18.70
C LYS A 51 -11.02 0.59 19.53
N LYS A 52 -10.04 -0.29 19.71
CA LYS A 52 -8.79 0.01 20.43
C LYS A 52 -7.95 1.10 19.78
N ASP A 53 -8.13 1.36 18.50
CA ASP A 53 -7.38 2.38 17.78
C ASP A 53 -7.71 3.80 18.26
N HIS A 54 -8.91 3.99 18.84
CA HIS A 54 -9.35 5.30 19.34
C HIS A 54 -8.60 5.74 20.60
N ASP A 55 -8.18 4.77 21.42
CA ASP A 55 -7.50 5.02 22.69
C ASP A 55 -5.96 4.98 22.55
N SER A 56 -5.47 4.54 21.38
CA SER A 56 -4.04 4.39 21.14
C SER A 56 -3.36 5.75 20.91
N GLN A 57 -2.39 6.07 21.77
CA GLN A 57 -1.53 7.24 21.61
C GLN A 57 -0.32 6.95 20.70
N ASN A 58 0.08 5.68 20.58
CA ASN A 58 1.18 5.28 19.72
C ASN A 58 0.65 4.78 18.39
N ILE A 59 1.08 5.44 17.33
CA ILE A 59 0.66 5.15 15.95
C ILE A 59 0.99 3.70 15.52
N GLU A 60 2.06 3.11 16.05
CA GLU A 60 2.49 1.77 15.71
C GLU A 60 1.52 0.67 16.16
N TYR A 61 0.71 0.94 17.18
CA TYR A 61 -0.30 0.00 17.68
C TYR A 61 -1.66 0.14 16.96
N ILE A 62 -1.80 1.12 16.07
CA ILE A 62 -3.03 1.30 15.29
C ILE A 62 -3.15 0.16 14.27
N THR A 63 -4.33 -0.42 14.20
CA THR A 63 -4.62 -1.59 13.35
C THR A 63 -4.26 -1.38 11.89
N SER A 64 -4.62 -0.24 11.33
CA SER A 64 -4.33 0.11 9.92
C SER A 64 -2.83 0.26 9.66
N VAL A 65 -2.07 0.78 10.62
CA VAL A 65 -0.61 0.90 10.50
C VAL A 65 0.06 -0.47 10.47
N GLN A 66 -0.40 -1.38 11.30
CA GLN A 66 0.10 -2.77 11.29
C GLN A 66 -0.28 -3.50 9.99
N ILE A 67 -1.49 -3.27 9.47
CA ILE A 67 -1.90 -3.79 8.17
C ILE A 67 -1.03 -3.20 7.05
N LEU A 68 -0.83 -1.89 7.03
CA LEU A 68 0.01 -1.20 6.05
C LEU A 68 1.43 -1.80 6.04
N LYS A 69 2.08 -1.90 7.19
CA LYS A 69 3.42 -2.50 7.32
C LYS A 69 3.45 -3.92 6.73
N LYS A 70 2.51 -4.78 7.11
CA LYS A 70 2.44 -6.17 6.61
C LYS A 70 2.17 -6.26 5.10
N ILE A 71 1.35 -5.38 4.55
CA ILE A 71 1.13 -5.30 3.09
C ILE A 71 2.42 -4.90 2.38
N LYS A 72 3.14 -3.89 2.88
CA LYS A 72 4.39 -3.41 2.29
C LYS A 72 5.54 -4.39 2.46
N GLU A 73 5.59 -5.13 3.55
CA GLU A 73 6.51 -6.27 3.74
C GLU A 73 6.23 -7.40 2.74
N PHE A 74 4.97 -7.71 2.48
CA PHE A 74 4.58 -8.73 1.52
C PHE A 74 4.89 -8.31 0.07
N ASN A 75 4.46 -7.11 -0.32
CA ASN A 75 4.74 -6.56 -1.63
C ASN A 75 4.66 -5.02 -1.59
N PRO A 76 5.79 -4.31 -1.61
CA PRO A 76 5.84 -2.85 -1.51
C PRO A 76 5.18 -2.12 -2.69
N GLY A 77 4.96 -2.80 -3.80
CA GLY A 77 4.28 -2.24 -4.98
C GLY A 77 2.75 -2.21 -4.89
N ILE A 78 2.14 -2.86 -3.88
CA ILE A 78 0.70 -2.72 -3.61
C ILE A 78 0.45 -1.29 -3.11
N GLN A 79 -0.46 -0.59 -3.75
CA GLN A 79 -0.79 0.79 -3.42
C GLN A 79 -1.76 0.84 -2.23
N VAL A 80 -1.49 1.69 -1.25
CA VAL A 80 -2.34 1.83 -0.05
C VAL A 80 -2.71 3.29 0.16
N ILE A 81 -4.01 3.59 0.11
CA ILE A 81 -4.56 4.91 0.41
C ILE A 81 -5.20 4.86 1.80
N ILE A 82 -4.79 5.78 2.68
CA ILE A 82 -5.32 5.89 4.03
C ILE A 82 -6.42 6.94 4.08
N PHE A 83 -7.57 6.56 4.61
CA PHE A 83 -8.66 7.48 4.95
C PHE A 83 -8.57 7.86 6.42
N SER A 84 -8.52 9.14 6.74
CA SER A 84 -8.39 9.63 8.13
C SER A 84 -9.35 10.76 8.42
N ALA A 85 -10.00 10.71 9.59
CA ALA A 85 -10.75 11.84 10.13
C ALA A 85 -9.85 12.87 10.83
N THR A 86 -8.55 12.61 10.93
CA THR A 86 -7.56 13.53 11.55
C THR A 86 -6.59 14.05 10.51
N ASN A 87 -6.29 15.33 10.59
CA ASN A 87 -5.29 16.02 9.78
C ASN A 87 -3.95 16.24 10.52
N LYS A 88 -3.71 15.51 11.59
CA LYS A 88 -2.46 15.64 12.37
C LYS A 88 -1.26 15.29 11.50
N VAL A 89 -0.44 16.28 11.20
CA VAL A 89 0.68 16.17 10.24
C VAL A 89 1.66 15.07 10.61
N TRP A 90 1.98 14.91 11.90
CA TRP A 90 2.92 13.85 12.33
C TRP A 90 2.38 12.43 12.09
N ASN A 91 1.06 12.22 12.15
CA ASN A 91 0.47 10.93 11.79
C ASN A 91 0.63 10.67 10.28
N LEU A 92 0.43 11.69 9.46
CA LEU A 92 0.57 11.59 8.00
C LEU A 92 2.01 11.31 7.61
N LEU A 93 2.98 12.00 8.22
CA LEU A 93 4.42 11.75 7.98
C LEU A 93 4.82 10.33 8.37
N ALA A 94 4.42 9.85 9.55
CA ALA A 94 4.73 8.48 9.95
C ALA A 94 4.08 7.42 9.03
N LEU A 95 2.83 7.64 8.61
CA LEU A 95 2.17 6.74 7.64
C LEU A 95 2.88 6.75 6.29
N GLN A 96 3.40 7.90 5.90
CA GLN A 96 4.22 8.06 4.71
C GLN A 96 5.53 7.25 4.83
N GLU A 97 6.23 7.32 5.94
CA GLU A 97 7.43 6.52 6.21
C GLU A 97 7.15 5.01 6.19
N TYR A 98 5.94 4.59 6.59
CA TYR A 98 5.51 3.19 6.50
C TYR A 98 5.04 2.78 5.10
N GLY A 99 5.08 3.70 4.12
CA GLY A 99 4.83 3.41 2.71
C GLY A 99 3.39 3.59 2.26
N ALA A 100 2.57 4.41 2.93
CA ALA A 100 1.28 4.80 2.40
C ALA A 100 1.45 5.62 1.11
N ASP A 101 0.69 5.30 0.07
CA ASP A 101 0.79 5.91 -1.26
C ASP A 101 -0.17 7.09 -1.46
N GLY A 102 -1.10 7.28 -0.54
CA GLY A 102 -2.03 8.39 -0.56
C GLY A 102 -2.78 8.58 0.75
N PHE A 103 -3.29 9.79 0.94
CA PHE A 103 -4.05 10.17 2.12
C PHE A 103 -5.30 10.94 1.72
N ILE A 104 -6.42 10.59 2.32
CA ILE A 104 -7.68 11.29 2.18
C ILE A 104 -8.19 11.71 3.55
N ILE A 105 -8.36 12.99 3.74
CA ILE A 105 -8.96 13.52 4.98
C ILE A 105 -10.47 13.45 4.82
N LYS A 106 -11.12 12.71 5.72
CA LYS A 106 -12.57 12.58 5.77
C LYS A 106 -13.19 13.90 6.21
N GLU A 107 -14.35 14.18 5.67
CA GLU A 107 -15.20 15.25 6.16
C GLU A 107 -15.52 15.06 7.65
N GLY A 108 -15.25 16.10 8.46
CA GLY A 108 -15.67 16.15 9.86
C GLY A 108 -17.01 16.88 10.01
N PRO A 109 -17.68 16.75 11.16
CA PRO A 109 -18.94 17.46 11.43
C PRO A 109 -18.82 18.99 11.26
N GLU A 110 -17.64 19.55 11.50
CA GLU A 110 -17.34 20.97 11.34
C GLU A 110 -17.30 21.43 9.87
N ASN A 111 -16.96 20.53 8.94
CA ASN A 111 -16.77 20.84 7.52
C ASN A 111 -17.94 20.33 6.64
N SER A 112 -18.84 19.50 7.20
CA SER A 112 -19.92 18.84 6.47
C SER A 112 -20.97 19.81 5.87
N LYS A 113 -20.92 21.08 6.24
CA LYS A 113 -21.79 22.13 5.73
C LYS A 113 -21.16 22.97 4.62
N ASP A 114 -19.89 22.72 4.31
CA ASP A 114 -19.15 23.44 3.27
C ASP A 114 -19.04 22.58 2.00
N PRO A 115 -19.83 22.89 0.94
CA PRO A 115 -19.76 22.15 -0.31
C PRO A 115 -18.38 22.19 -0.97
N SER A 116 -17.58 23.24 -0.73
CA SER A 116 -16.24 23.38 -1.31
C SER A 116 -15.29 22.34 -0.73
N PHE A 117 -15.42 22.03 0.56
CA PHE A 117 -14.63 20.97 1.20
C PHE A 117 -14.97 19.58 0.63
N THR A 118 -16.25 19.30 0.41
CA THR A 118 -16.69 18.03 -0.21
C THR A 118 -16.10 17.88 -1.61
N ILE A 119 -16.18 18.92 -2.44
CA ILE A 119 -15.62 18.92 -3.80
C ILE A 119 -14.11 18.66 -3.75
N GLN A 120 -13.38 19.38 -2.91
CA GLN A 120 -11.94 19.22 -2.77
C GLN A 120 -11.57 17.80 -2.29
N THR A 121 -12.34 17.23 -1.37
CA THR A 121 -12.10 15.86 -0.89
C THR A 121 -12.29 14.83 -2.01
N ILE A 122 -13.33 15.01 -2.85
CA ILE A 122 -13.58 14.16 -4.02
C ILE A 122 -12.46 14.30 -5.04
N GLU A 123 -12.01 15.51 -5.35
CA GLU A 123 -10.89 15.78 -6.27
C GLU A 123 -9.59 15.12 -5.76
N ASN A 124 -9.29 15.29 -4.48
CA ASN A 124 -8.13 14.66 -3.84
C ASN A 124 -8.20 13.13 -3.93
N PHE A 125 -9.38 12.55 -3.72
CA PHE A 125 -9.59 11.12 -3.85
C PHE A 125 -9.37 10.63 -5.30
N ILE A 126 -9.94 11.33 -6.28
CA ILE A 126 -9.77 11.00 -7.70
C ILE A 126 -8.29 11.07 -8.09
N ASN A 127 -7.58 12.11 -7.65
CA ASN A 127 -6.16 12.28 -7.93
C ASN A 127 -5.31 11.17 -7.29
N ALA A 128 -5.55 10.84 -6.03
CA ALA A 128 -4.86 9.76 -5.33
C ALA A 128 -5.14 8.40 -6.01
N MET A 129 -6.39 8.11 -6.37
CA MET A 129 -6.73 6.89 -7.09
C MET A 129 -6.08 6.83 -8.46
N SER A 130 -6.07 7.93 -9.22
CA SER A 130 -5.45 8.00 -10.55
C SER A 130 -3.95 7.71 -10.46
N LEU A 131 -3.27 8.28 -9.45
CA LEU A 131 -1.85 8.00 -9.18
C LEU A 131 -1.62 6.54 -8.82
N CYS A 132 -2.42 5.96 -7.93
CA CYS A 132 -2.32 4.55 -7.55
C CYS A 132 -2.59 3.62 -8.74
N ILE A 133 -3.57 3.93 -9.59
CA ILE A 133 -3.85 3.17 -10.81
C ILE A 133 -2.65 3.22 -11.77
N SER A 134 -2.05 4.38 -11.95
CA SER A 134 -0.85 4.56 -12.79
C SER A 134 0.34 3.76 -12.24
N ASN A 135 0.44 3.63 -10.92
CA ASN A 135 1.51 2.92 -10.24
C ASN A 135 1.27 1.41 -10.02
N ARG A 136 0.10 0.87 -10.44
CA ARG A 136 -0.25 -0.54 -10.18
C ARG A 136 0.75 -1.57 -10.73
N TYR A 137 1.50 -1.21 -11.79
CA TYR A 137 2.54 -2.07 -12.38
C TYR A 137 3.65 -2.41 -11.38
N LYS A 138 3.87 -1.56 -10.38
CA LYS A 138 4.89 -1.71 -9.35
C LYS A 138 4.71 -3.01 -8.55
N LYS A 139 3.47 -3.45 -8.31
CA LYS A 139 3.19 -4.75 -7.66
C LYS A 139 3.77 -5.91 -8.45
N SER A 140 3.51 -5.95 -9.77
CA SER A 140 4.03 -7.01 -10.64
C SER A 140 5.55 -6.96 -10.72
N LEU A 141 6.13 -5.77 -10.78
CA LEU A 141 7.57 -5.58 -10.80
C LEU A 141 8.22 -6.11 -9.50
N CYS A 142 7.68 -5.77 -8.33
CA CYS A 142 8.16 -6.29 -7.05
C CYS A 142 8.07 -7.82 -6.99
N GLN A 143 6.98 -8.40 -7.50
CA GLN A 143 6.83 -9.86 -7.54
C GLN A 143 7.90 -10.51 -8.41
N ILE A 144 8.11 -9.99 -9.63
CA ILE A 144 9.13 -10.49 -10.55
C ILE A 144 10.53 -10.45 -9.90
N VAL A 145 10.86 -9.36 -9.22
CA VAL A 145 12.15 -9.21 -8.54
C VAL A 145 12.28 -10.18 -7.37
N SER A 146 11.22 -10.36 -6.59
CA SER A 146 11.18 -11.33 -5.49
C SER A 146 11.41 -12.76 -6.00
N ASP A 147 10.69 -13.14 -7.06
CA ASP A 147 10.80 -14.46 -7.68
C ASP A 147 12.19 -14.68 -8.26
N LEU A 148 12.76 -13.67 -8.91
CA LEU A 148 14.13 -13.71 -9.43
C LEU A 148 15.14 -13.93 -8.30
N ASN A 149 15.08 -13.13 -7.23
CA ASN A 149 15.98 -13.26 -6.09
C ASN A 149 15.89 -14.67 -5.48
N SER A 150 14.67 -15.19 -5.29
CA SER A 150 14.46 -16.56 -4.80
C SER A 150 15.11 -17.61 -5.72
N ASN A 151 14.94 -17.46 -7.03
CA ASN A 151 15.53 -18.39 -8.00
C ASN A 151 17.06 -18.30 -8.08
N LEU A 152 17.61 -17.08 -7.99
CA LEU A 152 19.07 -16.88 -7.93
C LEU A 152 19.66 -17.51 -6.67
N GLU A 153 19.02 -17.36 -5.51
CA GLU A 153 19.47 -17.97 -4.26
C GLU A 153 19.40 -19.50 -4.31
N LYS A 154 18.32 -20.07 -4.86
CA LYS A 154 18.19 -21.52 -5.06
C LYS A 154 19.28 -22.04 -6.01
N GLY A 155 19.55 -21.32 -7.10
CA GLY A 155 20.58 -21.66 -8.06
C GLY A 155 21.99 -21.58 -7.45
N ALA A 156 22.27 -20.56 -6.64
CA ALA A 156 23.55 -20.43 -5.93
C ALA A 156 23.75 -21.54 -4.89
N LYS A 157 22.72 -21.87 -4.10
CA LYS A 157 22.76 -23.00 -3.15
C LYS A 157 22.98 -24.35 -3.84
N ALA A 158 22.45 -24.50 -5.05
CA ALA A 158 22.65 -25.71 -5.86
C ALA A 158 23.96 -25.72 -6.66
N HIS A 159 24.87 -24.75 -6.45
CA HIS A 159 26.10 -24.53 -7.20
C HIS A 159 25.93 -24.43 -8.73
N ARG A 160 24.75 -24.06 -9.20
CA ARG A 160 24.44 -23.87 -10.63
C ARG A 160 24.69 -22.45 -11.12
N ILE A 161 24.80 -21.50 -10.19
CA ILE A 161 25.00 -20.07 -10.45
C ILE A 161 26.10 -19.58 -9.53
N ASP A 162 27.14 -18.95 -10.10
CA ASP A 162 28.19 -18.34 -9.31
C ASP A 162 27.75 -16.99 -8.69
N LYS A 163 28.53 -16.52 -7.70
CA LYS A 163 28.22 -15.28 -6.98
C LYS A 163 28.33 -14.03 -7.87
N ASP A 164 29.22 -14.04 -8.83
CA ASP A 164 29.45 -12.87 -9.70
C ASP A 164 28.30 -12.72 -10.70
N TYR A 165 27.80 -13.84 -11.23
CA TYR A 165 26.58 -13.82 -12.05
C TYR A 165 25.39 -13.31 -11.24
N GLN A 166 25.19 -13.81 -10.01
CA GLN A 166 24.11 -13.36 -9.13
C GLN A 166 24.19 -11.86 -8.87
N LYS A 167 25.38 -11.32 -8.59
CA LYS A 167 25.63 -9.90 -8.39
C LYS A 167 25.34 -9.08 -9.63
N SER A 168 25.76 -9.55 -10.79
CA SER A 168 25.54 -8.87 -12.08
C SER A 168 24.06 -8.76 -12.42
N VAL A 169 23.29 -9.83 -12.19
CA VAL A 169 21.84 -9.83 -12.40
C VAL A 169 21.15 -8.85 -11.47
N LYS A 170 21.51 -8.83 -10.18
CA LYS A 170 20.96 -7.86 -9.22
C LYS A 170 21.26 -6.42 -9.62
N LEU A 171 22.50 -6.14 -10.04
CA LEU A 171 22.91 -4.81 -10.51
C LEU A 171 22.13 -4.39 -11.76
N PHE A 172 21.93 -5.29 -12.72
CA PHE A 172 21.12 -5.02 -13.91
C PHE A 172 19.71 -4.59 -13.56
N TYR A 173 19.05 -5.30 -12.62
CA TYR A 173 17.71 -4.94 -12.17
C TYR A 173 17.67 -3.59 -11.43
N GLN A 174 18.67 -3.28 -10.61
CA GLN A 174 18.78 -1.97 -9.97
C GLN A 174 18.90 -0.83 -11.00
N MET A 175 19.72 -1.03 -12.03
CA MET A 175 19.88 -0.05 -13.12
C MET A 175 18.59 0.10 -13.94
N ALA A 176 17.95 -1.02 -14.32
CA ALA A 176 16.70 -1.00 -15.05
C ALA A 176 15.60 -0.29 -14.25
N TYR A 177 15.52 -0.56 -12.94
CA TYR A 177 14.59 0.11 -12.05
C TYR A 177 14.85 1.63 -11.97
N SER A 178 16.11 2.03 -11.82
CA SER A 178 16.49 3.46 -11.74
C SER A 178 16.16 4.24 -13.02
N SER A 179 16.01 3.54 -14.15
CA SER A 179 15.62 4.15 -15.43
C SER A 179 14.11 4.27 -15.63
N LEU A 180 13.30 3.66 -14.76
CA LEU A 180 11.84 3.83 -14.83
C LEU A 180 11.44 5.26 -14.45
N PRO A 181 10.41 5.84 -15.12
CA PRO A 181 9.91 7.15 -14.76
C PRO A 181 9.48 7.15 -13.30
N GLN A 182 10.19 7.90 -12.49
CA GLN A 182 9.84 8.06 -11.08
C GLN A 182 8.80 9.16 -10.99
N SER A 183 7.68 8.93 -10.34
CA SER A 183 6.75 10.01 -10.06
C SER A 183 7.42 10.92 -9.04
N ILE A 184 7.77 12.11 -9.47
CA ILE A 184 8.48 13.13 -8.68
C ILE A 184 7.71 13.49 -7.40
N ASP A 185 6.41 13.16 -7.35
CA ASP A 185 5.49 13.57 -6.30
C ASP A 185 5.28 12.53 -5.17
N ASN A 186 5.95 11.38 -5.22
CA ASN A 186 5.81 10.36 -4.17
C ASN A 186 7.15 9.85 -3.63
N PRO A 187 7.84 10.63 -2.77
CA PRO A 187 9.14 10.27 -2.20
C PRO A 187 9.11 8.99 -1.33
N CYS A 188 7.92 8.59 -0.82
CA CYS A 188 7.79 7.39 -0.01
C CYS A 188 7.97 6.11 -0.76
N PHE A 189 7.50 6.09 -1.98
CA PHE A 189 7.64 4.92 -2.81
C PHE A 189 9.11 4.57 -3.02
N ASP A 190 9.93 5.58 -3.28
CA ASP A 190 11.35 5.40 -3.55
C ASP A 190 12.08 4.80 -2.34
N HIS A 191 11.72 5.19 -1.13
CA HIS A 191 12.39 4.68 0.08
C HIS A 191 12.04 3.23 0.38
N SER A 192 10.76 2.87 0.39
CA SER A 192 10.31 1.49 0.64
C SER A 192 10.75 0.54 -0.46
N PHE A 193 10.70 1.00 -1.71
CA PHE A 193 11.08 0.22 -2.87
C PHE A 193 12.59 0.02 -2.95
N MET A 194 13.39 1.05 -2.68
CA MET A 194 14.85 0.94 -2.63
C MET A 194 15.34 0.05 -1.48
N ASN A 195 14.65 0.03 -0.35
CA ASN A 195 14.95 -0.91 0.74
C ASN A 195 14.66 -2.36 0.37
N PHE A 196 13.69 -2.61 -0.49
CA PHE A 196 13.39 -3.95 -1.00
C PHE A 196 14.51 -4.52 -1.87
N PHE A 197 15.28 -3.68 -2.55
CA PHE A 197 16.41 -4.08 -3.39
C PHE A 197 17.77 -4.12 -2.66
N ARG A 198 17.85 -3.66 -1.42
CA ARG A 198 19.05 -3.76 -0.57
C ARG A 198 19.11 -5.09 0.16
#